data_393e6a5f5a0e41637ebf015e609c40cf
#
_entry.id   393e6a5f5a0e41637ebf015e609c40cf
#
_cell.length_a   1.000
_cell.length_b   1.000
_cell.length_c   1.000
_cell.angle_alpha   90.00
_cell.angle_beta   90.00
_cell.angle_gamma   90.00
#
_symmetry.space_group_name_H-M   'P 1'
#
loop_
_entity.id
_entity.type
_entity.pdbx_description
1 polymer ?
#
loop_
_entity_poly.entity_id
_entity_poly.type
_entity_poly.pdbx_seq_one_letter_code
_entity_poly.pdbx_strand_id
1 'polypeptide(L)'
;IHVDDSFGADALGGALNGFKAQGTQALFIEKFDRSKPDFSAIAPRAAKLLPQAVIFIGTGAAVVDGIKALRTAGVSGQIVTLSNNASGGFTKALGDQARGVVVTQVFPSERSLNYPVIKEAMGLAKAKGIDELTPAMVEGFINAKVLVEGLRRASPKPDRARMLAALEGMRKFDLGGLELSYSATDHSGLAFTDLSIVGSDGRFKR
;
A
#
# COMPACT_ATOMS: atom_id res chain seq x y z
N ILE A 1 5.38 -6.56 -13.07
CA ILE A 1 4.19 -7.40 -13.28
C ILE A 1 3.00 -6.64 -12.68
N HIS A 2 1.92 -6.47 -13.45
CA HIS A 2 0.77 -5.69 -12.98
C HIS A 2 -0.56 -6.32 -13.38
N VAL A 3 -1.62 -6.03 -12.61
CA VAL A 3 -2.99 -6.38 -13.00
C VAL A 3 -3.42 -5.56 -14.22
N ASP A 4 -4.15 -6.19 -15.16
CA ASP A 4 -4.59 -5.57 -16.41
C ASP A 4 -5.88 -4.78 -16.22
N ASP A 5 -5.78 -3.62 -15.54
CA ASP A 5 -6.87 -2.67 -15.36
C ASP A 5 -6.31 -1.25 -15.07
N SER A 6 -7.19 -0.28 -14.82
CA SER A 6 -6.82 1.12 -14.56
C SER A 6 -5.91 1.28 -13.33
N PHE A 7 -6.15 0.51 -12.25
CA PHE A 7 -5.28 0.52 -11.07
C PHE A 7 -3.86 0.03 -11.41
N GLY A 8 -3.77 -1.09 -12.14
CA GLY A 8 -2.49 -1.65 -12.56
C GLY A 8 -1.73 -0.72 -13.51
N ALA A 9 -2.44 -0.08 -14.44
CA ALA A 9 -1.87 0.88 -15.39
C ALA A 9 -1.33 2.15 -14.70
N ASP A 10 -2.07 2.70 -13.74
CA ASP A 10 -1.66 3.88 -12.97
C ASP A 10 -0.40 3.59 -12.12
N ALA A 11 -0.42 2.51 -11.37
CA ALA A 11 0.72 2.12 -10.56
C ALA A 11 1.97 1.75 -11.39
N LEU A 12 1.78 1.11 -12.57
CA LEU A 12 2.85 0.90 -13.54
C LEU A 12 3.45 2.21 -14.02
N GLY A 13 2.59 3.21 -14.34
CA GLY A 13 3.05 4.55 -14.72
C GLY A 13 3.96 5.17 -13.67
N GLY A 14 3.57 5.08 -12.39
CA GLY A 14 4.40 5.52 -11.26
C GLY A 14 5.76 4.79 -11.21
N ALA A 15 5.77 3.46 -11.35
CA ALA A 15 7.00 2.67 -11.36
C ALA A 15 7.92 3.05 -12.54
N LEU A 16 7.37 3.21 -13.73
CA LEU A 16 8.14 3.61 -14.93
C LEU A 16 8.71 5.02 -14.80
N ASN A 17 7.97 5.95 -14.22
CA ASN A 17 8.46 7.29 -13.92
C ASN A 17 9.64 7.24 -12.93
N GLY A 18 9.56 6.39 -11.91
CA GLY A 18 10.65 6.15 -10.97
C GLY A 18 11.91 5.60 -11.67
N PHE A 19 11.77 4.59 -12.55
CA PHE A 19 12.89 4.07 -13.33
C PHE A 19 13.52 5.15 -14.23
N LYS A 20 12.68 5.91 -14.93
CA LYS A 20 13.15 7.01 -15.78
C LYS A 20 13.93 8.07 -14.99
N ALA A 21 13.44 8.44 -13.80
CA ALA A 21 14.12 9.41 -12.93
C ALA A 21 15.51 8.92 -12.46
N GLN A 22 15.71 7.62 -12.40
CA GLN A 22 16.99 6.99 -12.05
C GLN A 22 17.83 6.59 -13.28
N GLY A 23 17.46 7.00 -14.49
CA GLY A 23 18.18 6.68 -15.72
C GLY A 23 18.17 5.19 -16.07
N THR A 24 17.17 4.44 -15.59
CA THR A 24 17.03 3.01 -15.84
C THR A 24 15.68 2.68 -16.48
N GLN A 25 15.46 1.43 -16.83
CA GLN A 25 14.23 0.96 -17.46
C GLN A 25 13.84 -0.42 -16.95
N ALA A 26 12.56 -0.78 -17.14
CA ALA A 26 12.08 -2.10 -16.81
C ALA A 26 12.71 -3.14 -17.75
N LEU A 27 13.22 -4.24 -17.17
CA LEU A 27 13.74 -5.37 -17.92
C LEU A 27 12.63 -6.08 -18.72
N PHE A 28 11.44 -6.16 -18.14
CA PHE A 28 10.23 -6.68 -18.78
C PHE A 28 8.99 -6.09 -18.10
N ILE A 29 7.86 -6.14 -18.80
CA ILE A 29 6.55 -5.76 -18.28
C ILE A 29 5.58 -6.88 -18.65
N GLU A 30 4.88 -7.43 -17.66
CA GLU A 30 3.88 -8.46 -17.83
C GLU A 30 2.58 -8.06 -17.13
N LYS A 31 1.46 -8.45 -17.70
CA LYS A 31 0.14 -8.19 -17.13
C LYS A 31 -0.64 -9.47 -16.90
N PHE A 32 -1.51 -9.48 -15.90
CA PHE A 32 -2.38 -10.60 -15.59
C PHE A 32 -3.83 -10.13 -15.42
N ASP A 33 -4.78 -10.99 -15.74
CA ASP A 33 -6.21 -10.73 -15.57
C ASP A 33 -6.60 -10.78 -14.08
N ARG A 34 -7.35 -9.80 -13.61
CA ARG A 34 -7.83 -9.72 -12.23
C ARG A 34 -8.79 -10.83 -11.87
N SER A 35 -9.65 -11.20 -12.81
CA SER A 35 -10.74 -12.18 -12.60
C SER A 35 -10.24 -13.62 -12.68
N LYS A 36 -9.18 -13.85 -13.45
CA LYS A 36 -8.55 -15.16 -13.66
C LYS A 36 -7.04 -15.02 -13.71
N PRO A 37 -6.38 -14.78 -12.57
CA PRO A 37 -4.92 -14.64 -12.53
C PRO A 37 -4.24 -15.94 -12.99
N ASP A 38 -3.34 -15.83 -13.97
CA ASP A 38 -2.54 -16.95 -14.46
C ASP A 38 -1.08 -16.51 -14.56
N PHE A 39 -0.22 -17.18 -13.83
CA PHE A 39 1.22 -16.91 -13.77
C PHE A 39 2.06 -18.01 -14.40
N SER A 40 1.42 -19.01 -15.03
CA SER A 40 2.08 -20.20 -15.60
C SER A 40 3.11 -19.86 -16.68
N ALA A 41 2.85 -18.83 -17.49
CA ALA A 41 3.78 -18.32 -18.50
C ALA A 41 4.69 -17.21 -17.95
N ILE A 42 4.16 -16.35 -17.06
CA ILE A 42 4.85 -15.17 -16.52
C ILE A 42 6.02 -15.60 -15.63
N ALA A 43 5.81 -16.53 -14.71
CA ALA A 43 6.80 -16.89 -13.72
C ALA A 43 8.06 -17.57 -14.33
N PRO A 44 7.96 -18.55 -15.25
CA PRO A 44 9.14 -19.11 -15.92
C PRO A 44 9.88 -18.08 -16.80
N ARG A 45 9.16 -17.15 -17.42
CA ARG A 45 9.79 -16.08 -18.21
C ARG A 45 10.58 -15.14 -17.30
N ALA A 46 9.99 -14.71 -16.18
CA ALA A 46 10.68 -13.89 -15.19
C ALA A 46 11.94 -14.59 -14.66
N ALA A 47 11.86 -15.89 -14.35
CA ALA A 47 12.99 -16.66 -13.87
C ALA A 47 14.17 -16.69 -14.88
N LYS A 48 13.89 -16.84 -16.18
CA LYS A 48 14.93 -16.81 -17.23
C LYS A 48 15.64 -15.47 -17.36
N LEU A 49 14.95 -14.37 -17.03
CA LEU A 49 15.50 -13.01 -17.13
C LEU A 49 16.35 -12.62 -15.92
N LEU A 50 16.33 -13.41 -14.84
CA LEU A 50 17.12 -13.22 -13.62
C LEU A 50 17.00 -11.78 -13.05
N PRO A 51 15.81 -11.24 -12.86
CA PRO A 51 15.65 -9.85 -12.42
C PRO A 51 16.23 -9.67 -11.02
N GLN A 52 16.90 -8.55 -10.77
CA GLN A 52 17.37 -8.16 -9.44
C GLN A 52 16.19 -7.81 -8.52
N ALA A 53 15.11 -7.23 -9.09
CA ALA A 53 13.87 -6.94 -8.39
C ALA A 53 12.66 -7.11 -9.29
N VAL A 54 11.52 -7.44 -8.69
CA VAL A 54 10.20 -7.51 -9.34
C VAL A 54 9.24 -6.63 -8.58
N ILE A 55 8.72 -5.58 -9.23
CA ILE A 55 7.58 -4.81 -8.71
C ILE A 55 6.32 -5.57 -9.11
N PHE A 56 5.58 -6.05 -8.12
CA PHE A 56 4.35 -6.81 -8.30
C PHE A 56 3.14 -5.97 -7.89
N ILE A 57 2.38 -5.50 -8.87
CA ILE A 57 1.25 -4.58 -8.72
C ILE A 57 -0.06 -5.37 -8.85
N GLY A 58 -0.81 -5.42 -7.77
CA GLY A 58 -2.08 -6.14 -7.72
C GLY A 58 -2.66 -6.13 -6.31
N THR A 59 -3.68 -6.94 -6.08
CA THR A 59 -4.41 -6.97 -4.81
C THR A 59 -4.63 -8.40 -4.30
N GLY A 60 -4.56 -8.58 -2.98
CA GLY A 60 -5.02 -9.77 -2.28
C GLY A 60 -4.42 -11.09 -2.76
N ALA A 61 -5.28 -12.07 -3.02
CA ALA A 61 -4.87 -13.44 -3.36
C ALA A 61 -4.03 -13.52 -4.63
N ALA A 62 -4.35 -12.72 -5.65
CA ALA A 62 -3.60 -12.72 -6.91
C ALA A 62 -2.12 -12.37 -6.70
N VAL A 63 -1.81 -11.41 -5.81
CA VAL A 63 -0.42 -11.07 -5.49
C VAL A 63 0.26 -12.18 -4.72
N VAL A 64 -0.44 -12.82 -3.79
CA VAL A 64 0.06 -13.99 -3.05
C VAL A 64 0.41 -15.12 -4.02
N ASP A 65 -0.50 -15.48 -4.91
CA ASP A 65 -0.32 -16.58 -5.86
C ASP A 65 0.80 -16.28 -6.87
N GLY A 66 0.87 -15.03 -7.34
CA GLY A 66 1.93 -14.59 -8.24
C GLY A 66 3.31 -14.60 -7.59
N ILE A 67 3.44 -14.13 -6.35
CA ILE A 67 4.71 -14.21 -5.60
C ILE A 67 5.13 -15.67 -5.40
N LYS A 68 4.20 -16.55 -5.01
CA LYS A 68 4.46 -17.97 -4.87
C LYS A 68 4.91 -18.60 -6.19
N ALA A 69 4.24 -18.28 -7.30
CA ALA A 69 4.61 -18.77 -8.62
C ALA A 69 6.02 -18.33 -9.02
N LEU A 70 6.36 -17.05 -8.80
CA LEU A 70 7.71 -16.53 -9.06
C LEU A 70 8.78 -17.25 -8.24
N ARG A 71 8.55 -17.43 -6.94
CA ARG A 71 9.49 -18.14 -6.05
C ARG A 71 9.65 -19.61 -6.44
N THR A 72 8.55 -20.29 -6.77
CA THR A 72 8.56 -21.68 -7.26
C THR A 72 9.33 -21.81 -8.59
N ALA A 73 9.22 -20.81 -9.47
CA ALA A 73 9.97 -20.77 -10.72
C ALA A 73 11.46 -20.42 -10.56
N GLY A 74 11.92 -20.12 -9.34
CA GLY A 74 13.32 -19.82 -9.05
C GLY A 74 13.70 -18.33 -9.10
N VAL A 75 12.74 -17.41 -9.14
CA VAL A 75 13.04 -15.97 -9.06
C VAL A 75 13.56 -15.66 -7.65
N SER A 76 14.85 -15.36 -7.53
CA SER A 76 15.51 -14.99 -6.26
C SER A 76 15.55 -13.47 -6.01
N GLY A 77 15.26 -12.64 -7.02
CA GLY A 77 15.30 -11.19 -6.93
C GLY A 77 14.34 -10.63 -5.87
N GLN A 78 14.56 -9.39 -5.47
CA GLN A 78 13.74 -8.68 -4.49
C GLN A 78 12.30 -8.54 -4.99
N ILE A 79 11.32 -8.97 -4.22
CA ILE A 79 9.90 -8.69 -4.51
C ILE A 79 9.50 -7.40 -3.81
N VAL A 80 8.87 -6.50 -4.56
CA VAL A 80 8.29 -5.25 -4.06
C VAL A 80 6.81 -5.24 -4.41
N THR A 81 5.93 -4.93 -3.46
CA THR A 81 4.50 -4.74 -3.71
C THR A 81 3.97 -3.48 -3.04
N LEU A 82 2.70 -3.17 -3.24
CA LEU A 82 2.10 -1.91 -2.81
C LEU A 82 1.47 -2.01 -1.41
N SER A 83 1.26 -0.85 -0.79
CA SER A 83 0.72 -0.68 0.56
C SER A 83 -0.65 -1.34 0.79
N ASN A 84 -1.47 -1.49 -0.24
CA ASN A 84 -2.75 -2.20 -0.17
C ASN A 84 -2.61 -3.68 0.22
N ASN A 85 -1.39 -4.25 0.14
CA ASN A 85 -1.05 -5.59 0.61
C ASN A 85 -0.39 -5.58 2.01
N ALA A 86 -0.25 -4.42 2.67
CA ALA A 86 0.42 -4.29 3.96
C ALA A 86 -0.45 -4.77 5.14
N SER A 87 -0.86 -6.03 5.14
CA SER A 87 -1.71 -6.62 6.16
C SER A 87 -1.14 -7.94 6.72
N GLY A 88 -1.51 -8.28 7.96
CA GLY A 88 -1.15 -9.57 8.56
C GLY A 88 -1.73 -10.77 7.80
N GLY A 89 -2.90 -10.61 7.17
CA GLY A 89 -3.49 -11.63 6.31
C GLY A 89 -2.64 -11.93 5.08
N PHE A 90 -2.05 -10.91 4.47
CA PHE A 90 -1.15 -11.06 3.33
C PHE A 90 0.13 -11.83 3.71
N THR A 91 0.80 -11.43 4.79
CA THR A 91 2.02 -12.11 5.23
C THR A 91 1.76 -13.55 5.66
N LYS A 92 0.64 -13.79 6.35
CA LYS A 92 0.20 -15.14 6.73
C LYS A 92 -0.09 -16.02 5.51
N ALA A 93 -0.75 -15.47 4.48
CA ALA A 93 -1.05 -16.21 3.24
C ALA A 93 0.21 -16.57 2.44
N LEU A 94 1.24 -15.71 2.45
CA LEU A 94 2.54 -16.01 1.84
C LEU A 94 3.34 -17.07 2.61
N GLY A 95 3.16 -17.18 3.93
CA GLY A 95 3.94 -18.07 4.77
C GLY A 95 5.44 -17.75 4.72
N ASP A 96 6.29 -18.75 4.58
CA ASP A 96 7.75 -18.58 4.53
C ASP A 96 8.24 -17.70 3.38
N GLN A 97 7.45 -17.57 2.32
CA GLN A 97 7.78 -16.73 1.17
C GLN A 97 7.53 -15.23 1.42
N ALA A 98 6.92 -14.86 2.54
CA ALA A 98 6.72 -13.48 2.94
C ALA A 98 8.04 -12.78 3.32
N ARG A 99 8.99 -13.55 3.88
CA ARG A 99 10.26 -13.00 4.35
C ARG A 99 11.00 -12.28 3.22
N GLY A 100 11.40 -11.04 3.51
CA GLY A 100 12.14 -10.20 2.57
C GLY A 100 11.28 -9.52 1.51
N VAL A 101 9.96 -9.75 1.46
CA VAL A 101 9.09 -8.97 0.57
C VAL A 101 9.07 -7.52 1.06
N VAL A 102 9.37 -6.59 0.17
CA VAL A 102 9.27 -5.15 0.42
C VAL A 102 7.86 -4.68 0.07
N VAL A 103 7.28 -3.86 0.93
CA VAL A 103 5.95 -3.28 0.74
C VAL A 103 6.06 -1.77 0.86
N THR A 104 5.58 -1.03 -0.13
CA THR A 104 5.49 0.43 -0.04
C THR A 104 4.54 0.82 1.09
N GLN A 105 4.74 1.97 1.69
CA GLN A 105 3.90 2.48 2.77
C GLN A 105 3.49 3.90 2.49
N VAL A 106 2.25 4.23 2.82
CA VAL A 106 1.67 5.57 2.65
C VAL A 106 1.41 6.27 3.99
N PHE A 107 1.78 5.61 5.09
CA PHE A 107 1.68 6.13 6.44
C PHE A 107 2.93 5.76 7.26
N PRO A 108 3.23 6.49 8.36
CA PRO A 108 4.30 6.12 9.29
C PRO A 108 4.12 4.71 9.85
N SER A 109 5.23 4.14 10.34
CA SER A 109 5.17 2.84 11.01
C SER A 109 4.14 2.84 12.13
N GLU A 110 3.37 1.77 12.19
CA GLU A 110 2.39 1.47 13.24
C GLU A 110 3.00 1.42 14.66
N ARG A 111 4.33 1.48 14.75
CA ARG A 111 5.10 1.52 16.02
C ARG A 111 5.82 2.84 16.24
N SER A 112 5.66 3.81 15.34
CA SER A 112 6.38 5.10 15.45
C SER A 112 5.73 6.03 16.47
N LEU A 113 6.29 6.07 17.67
CA LEU A 113 5.82 6.94 18.74
C LEU A 113 6.12 8.44 18.51
N ASN A 114 6.79 8.79 17.42
CA ASN A 114 7.04 10.19 17.06
C ASN A 114 5.80 10.86 16.45
N TYR A 115 4.82 10.06 16.00
CA TYR A 115 3.59 10.58 15.42
C TYR A 115 2.42 10.47 16.41
N PRO A 116 1.83 11.59 16.84
CA PRO A 116 0.65 11.59 17.73
C PRO A 116 -0.51 10.74 17.20
N VAL A 117 -0.75 10.74 15.89
CA VAL A 117 -1.80 9.90 15.26
C VAL A 117 -1.57 8.40 15.51
N ILE A 118 -0.33 7.95 15.51
CA ILE A 118 0.00 6.55 15.78
C ILE A 118 -0.20 6.23 17.26
N LYS A 119 0.21 7.12 18.17
CA LYS A 119 -0.06 6.96 19.62
C LYS A 119 -1.56 6.87 19.91
N GLU A 120 -2.37 7.72 19.27
CA GLU A 120 -3.82 7.71 19.39
C GLU A 120 -4.41 6.38 18.91
N ALA A 121 -3.99 5.92 17.71
CA ALA A 121 -4.42 4.63 17.17
C ALA A 121 -4.08 3.47 18.11
N MET A 122 -2.86 3.44 18.65
CA MET A 122 -2.40 2.42 19.61
C MET A 122 -3.24 2.45 20.89
N GLY A 123 -3.54 3.63 21.43
CA GLY A 123 -4.37 3.79 22.63
C GLY A 123 -5.78 3.23 22.43
N LEU A 124 -6.41 3.55 21.29
CA LEU A 124 -7.73 3.05 20.93
C LEU A 124 -7.74 1.54 20.67
N ALA A 125 -6.72 1.02 19.98
CA ALA A 125 -6.56 -0.41 19.75
C ALA A 125 -6.46 -1.19 21.06
N LYS A 126 -5.61 -0.72 21.99
CA LYS A 126 -5.44 -1.32 23.32
C LYS A 126 -6.73 -1.32 24.12
N ALA A 127 -7.50 -0.24 24.06
CA ALA A 127 -8.81 -0.14 24.73
C ALA A 127 -9.84 -1.14 24.18
N LYS A 128 -9.60 -1.70 22.97
CA LYS A 128 -10.42 -2.73 22.32
C LYS A 128 -9.81 -4.14 22.41
N GLY A 129 -8.74 -4.32 23.18
CA GLY A 129 -8.06 -5.61 23.31
C GLY A 129 -7.23 -6.00 22.08
N ILE A 130 -6.84 -5.04 21.27
CA ILE A 130 -5.97 -5.26 20.10
C ILE A 130 -4.54 -4.89 20.53
N ASP A 131 -3.69 -5.88 20.64
CA ASP A 131 -2.33 -5.70 21.15
C ASP A 131 -1.35 -5.14 20.11
N GLU A 132 -1.57 -5.41 18.82
CA GLU A 132 -0.70 -4.95 17.75
C GLU A 132 -1.50 -4.30 16.60
N LEU A 133 -1.04 -3.13 16.17
CA LEU A 133 -1.51 -2.51 14.94
C LEU A 133 -0.80 -3.11 13.73
N THR A 134 -1.49 -3.11 12.60
CA THR A 134 -0.91 -3.33 11.28
C THR A 134 -0.94 -2.04 10.46
N PRO A 135 -0.14 -1.91 9.40
CA PRO A 135 -0.22 -0.75 8.51
C PRO A 135 -1.63 -0.50 7.96
N ALA A 136 -2.36 -1.57 7.59
CA ALA A 136 -3.75 -1.46 7.12
C ALA A 136 -4.71 -0.92 8.20
N MET A 137 -4.49 -1.23 9.48
CA MET A 137 -5.28 -0.68 10.57
C MET A 137 -5.01 0.81 10.79
N VAL A 138 -3.75 1.23 10.65
CA VAL A 138 -3.38 2.65 10.69
C VAL A 138 -4.06 3.42 9.56
N GLU A 139 -4.04 2.88 8.35
CA GLU A 139 -4.73 3.45 7.19
C GLU A 139 -6.24 3.61 7.45
N GLY A 140 -6.91 2.55 7.91
CA GLY A 140 -8.32 2.59 8.26
C GLY A 140 -8.65 3.62 9.34
N PHE A 141 -7.81 3.73 10.36
CA PHE A 141 -7.96 4.73 11.41
C PHE A 141 -7.83 6.17 10.88
N ILE A 142 -6.82 6.43 10.06
CA ILE A 142 -6.60 7.76 9.45
C ILE A 142 -7.76 8.12 8.53
N ASN A 143 -8.23 7.18 7.70
CA ASN A 143 -9.39 7.38 6.83
C ASN A 143 -10.65 7.73 7.66
N ALA A 144 -10.85 7.07 8.79
CA ALA A 144 -11.95 7.39 9.70
C ALA A 144 -11.82 8.80 10.30
N LYS A 145 -10.62 9.24 10.70
CA LYS A 145 -10.37 10.61 11.17
C LYS A 145 -10.70 11.65 10.10
N VAL A 146 -10.29 11.42 8.87
CA VAL A 146 -10.60 12.31 7.73
C VAL A 146 -12.10 12.37 7.48
N LEU A 147 -12.79 11.23 7.51
CA LEU A 147 -14.25 11.16 7.34
C LEU A 147 -14.96 11.95 8.44
N VAL A 148 -14.60 11.75 9.70
CA VAL A 148 -15.20 12.44 10.84
C VAL A 148 -14.99 13.96 10.74
N GLU A 149 -13.79 14.38 10.39
CA GLU A 149 -13.50 15.82 10.18
C GLU A 149 -14.29 16.40 9.00
N GLY A 150 -14.41 15.67 7.91
CA GLY A 150 -15.24 16.06 6.77
C GLY A 150 -16.71 16.23 7.16
N LEU A 151 -17.28 15.29 7.91
CA LEU A 151 -18.65 15.37 8.42
C LEU A 151 -18.83 16.56 9.36
N ARG A 152 -17.87 16.81 10.24
CA ARG A 152 -17.90 17.96 11.16
C ARG A 152 -17.94 19.28 10.41
N ARG A 153 -17.14 19.43 9.36
CA ARG A 153 -17.13 20.64 8.51
C ARG A 153 -18.38 20.77 7.64
N ALA A 154 -18.99 19.65 7.24
CA ALA A 154 -20.24 19.65 6.48
C ALA A 154 -21.50 19.86 7.35
N SER A 155 -21.37 19.88 8.70
CA SER A 155 -22.45 20.10 9.67
C SER A 155 -23.12 21.49 9.46
N PRO A 156 -24.42 21.69 9.88
CA PRO A 156 -25.27 20.79 10.66
C PRO A 156 -26.08 19.78 9.83
N LYS A 157 -26.08 19.85 8.52
CA LYS A 157 -26.86 18.95 7.63
C LYS A 157 -25.95 18.40 6.53
N PRO A 158 -25.11 17.40 6.84
CA PRO A 158 -24.21 16.82 5.85
C PRO A 158 -25.01 16.15 4.74
N ASP A 159 -24.65 16.50 3.51
CA ASP A 159 -25.07 15.84 2.27
C ASP A 159 -23.83 15.61 1.40
N ARG A 160 -24.01 14.95 0.26
CA ARG A 160 -22.89 14.64 -0.64
C ARG A 160 -22.13 15.89 -1.09
N ALA A 161 -22.84 16.95 -1.46
CA ALA A 161 -22.23 18.18 -1.98
C ALA A 161 -21.44 18.91 -0.90
N ARG A 162 -22.02 19.03 0.30
CA ARG A 162 -21.36 19.65 1.46
C ARG A 162 -20.16 18.82 1.90
N MET A 163 -20.26 17.51 1.89
CA MET A 163 -19.13 16.64 2.24
C MET A 163 -17.99 16.80 1.24
N LEU A 164 -18.28 16.81 -0.06
CA LEU A 164 -17.26 17.04 -1.09
C LEU A 164 -16.59 18.40 -0.89
N ALA A 165 -17.37 19.47 -0.74
CA ALA A 165 -16.83 20.82 -0.51
C ALA A 165 -16.00 20.89 0.80
N ALA A 166 -16.42 20.20 1.86
CA ALA A 166 -15.69 20.14 3.12
C ALA A 166 -14.34 19.41 2.96
N LEU A 167 -14.28 18.31 2.20
CA LEU A 167 -13.04 17.60 1.90
C LEU A 167 -12.13 18.45 1.00
N GLU A 168 -12.62 18.96 -0.12
CA GLU A 168 -11.84 19.80 -1.05
C GLU A 168 -11.35 21.11 -0.41
N GLY A 169 -12.07 21.62 0.57
CA GLY A 169 -11.66 22.76 1.40
C GLY A 169 -10.68 22.42 2.52
N MET A 170 -10.33 21.15 2.70
CA MET A 170 -9.42 20.72 3.76
C MET A 170 -7.98 21.02 3.39
N ARG A 171 -7.43 22.08 3.98
CA ARG A 171 -6.07 22.54 3.76
C ARG A 171 -5.27 22.39 5.04
N LYS A 172 -4.04 21.86 4.94
CA LYS A 172 -3.09 21.73 6.05
C LYS A 172 -3.74 21.15 7.32
N PHE A 173 -4.60 20.18 7.15
CA PHE A 173 -5.25 19.52 8.29
C PHE A 173 -4.23 18.61 8.97
N ASP A 174 -3.90 18.93 10.22
CA ASP A 174 -3.01 18.09 11.03
C ASP A 174 -3.78 16.87 11.56
N LEU A 175 -3.42 15.70 11.06
CA LEU A 175 -3.94 14.41 11.51
C LEU A 175 -3.30 13.93 12.82
N GLY A 176 -2.33 14.66 13.34
CA GLY A 176 -1.48 14.30 14.46
C GLY A 176 -0.06 14.00 14.00
N GLY A 177 0.62 15.05 13.47
CA GLY A 177 1.97 15.00 12.93
C GLY A 177 2.05 14.61 11.44
N LEU A 178 0.92 14.52 10.76
CA LEU A 178 0.81 14.37 9.31
C LEU A 178 -0.11 15.45 8.78
N GLU A 179 0.38 16.27 7.88
CA GLU A 179 -0.41 17.32 7.24
C GLU A 179 -1.12 16.78 6.01
N LEU A 180 -2.44 16.87 5.99
CA LEU A 180 -3.29 16.46 4.89
C LEU A 180 -3.89 17.68 4.19
N SER A 181 -3.88 17.67 2.87
CA SER A 181 -4.51 18.71 2.05
C SER A 181 -5.22 18.10 0.85
N TYR A 182 -6.44 18.57 0.58
CA TYR A 182 -7.18 18.27 -0.64
C TYR A 182 -7.48 19.52 -1.42
N SER A 183 -7.86 19.38 -2.70
CA SER A 183 -8.39 20.46 -3.53
C SER A 183 -9.38 19.88 -4.54
N ALA A 184 -10.09 20.74 -5.27
CA ALA A 184 -10.97 20.31 -6.36
C ALA A 184 -10.23 19.58 -7.50
N THR A 185 -8.91 19.76 -7.61
CA THR A 185 -8.07 19.16 -8.66
C THR A 185 -7.06 18.14 -8.14
N ASP A 186 -6.94 17.99 -6.80
CA ASP A 186 -6.03 17.04 -6.18
C ASP A 186 -6.68 16.45 -4.93
N HIS A 187 -7.00 15.16 -5.00
CA HIS A 187 -7.57 14.36 -3.93
C HIS A 187 -6.55 13.38 -3.31
N SER A 188 -5.25 13.54 -3.58
CA SER A 188 -4.20 12.65 -3.07
C SER A 188 -4.03 12.70 -1.55
N GLY A 189 -4.22 13.88 -0.97
CA GLY A 189 -4.26 14.12 0.48
C GLY A 189 -2.89 14.16 1.14
N LEU A 190 -2.20 13.04 1.23
CA LEU A 190 -0.88 12.91 1.87
C LEU A 190 0.21 12.63 0.84
N ALA A 191 1.37 13.26 1.02
CA ALA A 191 2.57 13.01 0.23
C ALA A 191 3.58 12.08 0.94
N PHE A 192 3.14 11.39 2.00
CA PHE A 192 3.99 10.47 2.76
C PHE A 192 4.25 9.19 1.98
N THR A 193 5.51 8.83 1.80
CA THR A 193 5.93 7.53 1.23
C THR A 193 7.09 6.95 2.03
N ASP A 194 7.08 5.64 2.22
CA ASP A 194 8.11 4.89 2.91
C ASP A 194 8.14 3.44 2.40
N LEU A 195 9.09 2.65 2.85
CA LEU A 195 9.21 1.23 2.56
C LEU A 195 9.23 0.42 3.85
N SER A 196 8.65 -0.75 3.82
CA SER A 196 8.84 -1.76 4.85
C SER A 196 9.27 -3.08 4.24
N ILE A 197 9.98 -3.89 5.01
CA ILE A 197 10.35 -5.25 4.64
C ILE A 197 9.70 -6.24 5.60
N VAL A 198 9.19 -7.35 5.09
CA VAL A 198 8.64 -8.42 5.93
C VAL A 198 9.78 -9.19 6.58
N GLY A 199 9.81 -9.20 7.90
CA GLY A 199 10.78 -9.95 8.71
C GLY A 199 10.50 -11.45 8.75
N SER A 200 11.40 -12.21 9.37
CA SER A 200 11.23 -13.66 9.60
C SER A 200 10.07 -14.00 10.55
N ASP A 201 9.62 -13.02 11.32
CA ASP A 201 8.47 -13.09 12.22
C ASP A 201 7.13 -12.72 11.54
N GLY A 202 7.13 -12.50 10.22
CA GLY A 202 5.97 -12.08 9.44
C GLY A 202 5.53 -10.63 9.67
N ARG A 203 6.31 -9.84 10.43
CA ARG A 203 6.01 -8.44 10.74
C ARG A 203 6.67 -7.49 9.77
N PHE A 204 6.02 -6.35 9.52
CA PHE A 204 6.61 -5.27 8.75
C PHE A 204 7.68 -4.53 9.59
N LYS A 205 8.86 -4.38 9.03
CA LYS A 205 10.01 -3.66 9.63
C LYS A 205 10.42 -2.50 8.73
N ARG A 206 10.81 -1.40 9.35
CA ARG A 206 11.29 -0.19 8.69
C ARG A 206 12.64 0.21 9.27
#